data_30c012941ba2dc78b8b38b4a989a16d7
#
_entry.id   30c012941ba2dc78b8b38b4a989a16d7
#
_cell.length_a   1.000
_cell.length_b   1.000
_cell.length_c   1.000
_cell.angle_alpha   90.00
_cell.angle_beta   90.00
_cell.angle_gamma   90.00
#
_symmetry.space_group_name_H-M   'P 1'
#
loop_
_entity.id
_entity.type
_entity.pdbx_description
1 polymer ?
#
loop_
_entity_poly.entity_id
_entity_poly.type
_entity_poly.pdbx_seq_one_letter_code
_entity_poly.pdbx_strand_id
1 'polypeptide(L)'
;MRAEHSQQPEFGQRVRRRREELGFSQRRLAGDIVTASYISLLESGQRSPTLDLVLHLSEVLQMPLEELTGRDRSSAAATEPGGLDLVIARSAARGAAELGDHARAAELLAAAYTTAVERGAAALQLDLGLALQEELRAAGRQPDRLALLERLADQEWATTDPRLRVVLFTELATAQRDTGRLTDARKSAYTALGEIGPAELTGAFEHVRLLGILISVLCELNDLGQVELLLKEMLSHAEGHRPPVRGRAHWVSSIAYSQLGMGTAARHHLDLARAQLTTPDTPVRDWLRFMRSAGNVLLDDGDPGAALPWLQAAEQVGPMVDAPDETTRILALRARYELAVGAAAQVVEVYPRLSAGSAPLTGPDLVRANLVQAEALAELGRTEEAQALLRRTAALCDELTAYELAVRVWKRIDTLRS
;
A
#
# COMPACT_ATOMS: atom_id res chain seq x y z
N MET A 1 24.21 -5.56 7.29
CA MET A 1 23.70 -5.50 5.91
C MET A 1 24.88 -5.68 4.97
N ARG A 2 25.00 -6.82 4.33
CA ARG A 2 26.02 -7.09 3.29
C ARG A 2 25.34 -6.80 1.94
N ALA A 3 25.72 -5.70 1.32
CA ALA A 3 25.30 -5.40 -0.05
C ALA A 3 26.00 -6.36 -1.02
N GLU A 4 25.20 -6.94 -1.84
CA GLU A 4 25.40 -7.81 -3.00
C GLU A 4 26.81 -8.00 -3.54
N HIS A 5 27.30 -9.22 -3.45
CA HIS A 5 28.61 -9.66 -3.92
C HIS A 5 28.79 -9.62 -5.45
N SER A 6 27.72 -9.45 -6.25
CA SER A 6 27.80 -9.52 -7.72
C SER A 6 28.21 -8.22 -8.43
N GLN A 7 28.11 -7.06 -7.79
CA GLN A 7 28.51 -5.75 -8.36
C GLN A 7 29.85 -5.23 -7.82
N GLN A 8 30.45 -5.90 -6.88
CA GLN A 8 31.70 -5.47 -6.21
C GLN A 8 32.92 -5.36 -7.12
N PRO A 9 33.23 -6.32 -8.00
CA PRO A 9 34.40 -6.17 -8.88
C PRO A 9 34.27 -4.97 -9.82
N GLU A 10 33.04 -4.69 -10.28
CA GLU A 10 32.79 -3.57 -11.20
C GLU A 10 32.85 -2.22 -10.50
N PHE A 11 32.38 -2.08 -9.27
CA PHE A 11 32.50 -0.88 -8.47
C PHE A 11 33.99 -0.56 -8.20
N GLY A 12 34.75 -1.52 -7.70
CA GLY A 12 36.19 -1.36 -7.43
C GLY A 12 36.96 -1.01 -8.68
N GLN A 13 36.65 -1.61 -9.83
CA GLN A 13 37.27 -1.32 -11.12
C GLN A 13 36.93 0.11 -11.60
N ARG A 14 35.72 0.62 -11.40
CA ARG A 14 35.33 2.00 -11.74
C ARG A 14 36.12 3.01 -10.88
N VAL A 15 36.15 2.76 -9.56
CA VAL A 15 36.96 3.56 -8.63
C VAL A 15 38.42 3.61 -9.06
N ARG A 16 39.04 2.46 -9.34
CA ARG A 16 40.43 2.36 -9.76
C ARG A 16 40.69 3.10 -11.06
N ARG A 17 39.88 2.87 -12.11
CA ARG A 17 40.00 3.54 -13.40
C ARG A 17 39.95 5.04 -13.24
N ARG A 18 38.97 5.57 -12.52
CA ARG A 18 38.81 7.02 -12.32
C ARG A 18 39.96 7.62 -11.49
N ARG A 19 40.40 6.90 -10.47
CA ARG A 19 41.57 7.31 -9.68
C ARG A 19 42.82 7.41 -10.57
N GLU A 20 43.07 6.44 -11.43
CA GLU A 20 44.20 6.42 -12.36
C GLU A 20 44.11 7.54 -13.40
N GLU A 21 42.91 7.82 -13.95
CA GLU A 21 42.65 8.95 -14.84
C GLU A 21 43.03 10.32 -14.18
N LEU A 22 42.71 10.47 -12.91
CA LEU A 22 43.01 11.67 -12.14
C LEU A 22 44.44 11.71 -11.57
N GLY A 23 45.22 10.66 -11.77
CA GLY A 23 46.58 10.54 -11.23
C GLY A 23 46.66 10.50 -9.70
N PHE A 24 45.60 10.03 -9.03
CA PHE A 24 45.54 9.99 -7.57
C PHE A 24 46.15 8.72 -7.01
N SER A 25 46.89 8.84 -5.88
CA SER A 25 47.32 7.69 -5.10
C SER A 25 46.15 7.11 -4.28
N GLN A 26 46.20 5.81 -3.96
CA GLN A 26 45.22 5.18 -3.05
C GLN A 26 45.17 5.89 -1.69
N ARG A 27 46.29 6.42 -1.20
CA ARG A 27 46.35 7.20 0.04
C ARG A 27 45.57 8.52 -0.06
N ARG A 28 45.65 9.20 -1.22
CA ARG A 28 44.88 10.43 -1.47
C ARG A 28 43.37 10.12 -1.52
N LEU A 29 43.00 8.99 -2.12
CA LEU A 29 41.62 8.56 -2.23
C LEU A 29 41.05 8.15 -0.87
N ALA A 30 41.87 7.60 0.02
CA ALA A 30 41.47 7.17 1.35
C ALA A 30 41.09 8.35 2.27
N GLY A 31 41.72 9.50 2.10
CA GLY A 31 41.56 10.64 2.99
C GLY A 31 41.79 10.25 4.45
N ASP A 32 40.97 10.81 5.34
CA ASP A 32 40.93 10.48 6.77
C ASP A 32 39.86 9.47 7.12
N ILE A 33 39.14 8.94 6.12
CA ILE A 33 37.98 8.06 6.35
C ILE A 33 38.38 6.58 6.45
N VAL A 34 39.35 6.15 5.60
CA VAL A 34 39.82 4.76 5.57
C VAL A 34 41.35 4.72 5.34
N THR A 35 41.92 3.51 5.37
CA THR A 35 43.34 3.33 5.04
C THR A 35 43.59 3.11 3.54
N ALA A 36 44.78 3.39 3.03
CA ALA A 36 45.14 3.07 1.64
C ALA A 36 44.99 1.56 1.34
N SER A 37 45.30 0.72 2.32
CA SER A 37 45.05 -0.74 2.21
C SER A 37 43.58 -1.11 2.03
N TYR A 38 42.68 -0.36 2.66
CA TYR A 38 41.24 -0.55 2.46
C TYR A 38 40.83 -0.21 1.03
N ILE A 39 41.32 0.89 0.48
CA ILE A 39 41.10 1.28 -0.92
C ILE A 39 41.63 0.21 -1.88
N SER A 40 42.79 -0.36 -1.62
CA SER A 40 43.36 -1.46 -2.43
C SER A 40 42.44 -2.70 -2.44
N LEU A 41 41.92 -3.07 -1.29
CA LEU A 41 40.98 -4.20 -1.17
C LEU A 41 39.60 -3.88 -1.81
N LEU A 42 39.18 -2.63 -1.77
CA LEU A 42 38.00 -2.15 -2.45
C LEU A 42 38.15 -2.22 -3.97
N GLU A 43 39.28 -1.71 -4.51
CA GLU A 43 39.58 -1.73 -5.93
C GLU A 43 39.71 -3.16 -6.51
N SER A 44 40.16 -4.10 -5.68
CA SER A 44 40.25 -5.52 -6.06
C SER A 44 38.91 -6.30 -5.85
N GLY A 45 37.85 -5.65 -5.37
CA GLY A 45 36.56 -6.27 -5.11
C GLY A 45 36.51 -7.15 -3.86
N GLN A 46 37.54 -7.13 -3.01
CA GLN A 46 37.62 -7.95 -1.78
C GLN A 46 36.94 -7.30 -0.58
N ARG A 47 36.51 -6.05 -0.68
CA ARG A 47 35.80 -5.31 0.36
C ARG A 47 34.65 -4.52 -0.24
N SER A 48 33.52 -4.50 0.50
CA SER A 48 32.37 -3.66 0.17
C SER A 48 32.50 -2.27 0.79
N PRO A 49 32.17 -1.18 0.05
CA PRO A 49 32.18 0.15 0.61
C PRO A 49 31.04 0.35 1.60
N THR A 50 31.26 1.22 2.60
CA THR A 50 30.17 1.81 3.39
C THR A 50 29.56 2.98 2.63
N LEU A 51 28.33 3.40 3.00
CA LEU A 51 27.68 4.56 2.36
C LEU A 51 28.53 5.83 2.47
N ASP A 52 29.10 6.09 3.66
CA ASP A 52 29.96 7.26 3.90
C ASP A 52 31.21 7.26 2.99
N LEU A 53 31.78 6.07 2.76
CA LEU A 53 32.91 5.94 1.84
C LEU A 53 32.49 6.15 0.38
N VAL A 54 31.31 5.68 -0.02
CA VAL A 54 30.80 5.90 -1.39
C VAL A 54 30.55 7.38 -1.66
N LEU A 55 29.98 8.11 -0.69
CA LEU A 55 29.79 9.55 -0.78
C LEU A 55 31.13 10.29 -0.88
N HIS A 56 32.09 9.97 -0.02
CA HIS A 56 33.45 10.54 -0.06
C HIS A 56 34.16 10.26 -1.40
N LEU A 57 34.06 9.03 -1.91
CA LEU A 57 34.65 8.67 -3.20
C LEU A 57 34.01 9.43 -4.36
N SER A 58 32.68 9.64 -4.33
CA SER A 58 31.99 10.46 -5.32
C SER A 58 32.52 11.89 -5.37
N GLU A 59 32.75 12.52 -4.21
CA GLU A 59 33.28 13.87 -4.12
C GLU A 59 34.77 13.94 -4.58
N VAL A 60 35.61 13.06 -4.06
CA VAL A 60 37.05 13.07 -4.36
C VAL A 60 37.35 12.73 -5.81
N LEU A 61 36.62 11.80 -6.39
CA LEU A 61 36.74 11.38 -7.79
C LEU A 61 36.02 12.32 -8.76
N GLN A 62 35.27 13.30 -8.24
CA GLN A 62 34.41 14.16 -9.05
C GLN A 62 33.52 13.36 -10.02
N MET A 63 32.93 12.28 -9.51
CA MET A 63 32.13 11.35 -10.25
C MET A 63 30.75 11.26 -9.60
N PRO A 64 29.64 11.48 -10.33
CA PRO A 64 28.29 11.31 -9.79
C PRO A 64 28.10 9.95 -9.13
N LEU A 65 27.30 9.90 -8.07
CA LEU A 65 27.07 8.70 -7.27
C LEU A 65 26.53 7.54 -8.13
N GLU A 66 25.68 7.86 -9.09
CA GLU A 66 25.07 6.94 -10.05
C GLU A 66 26.12 6.29 -10.94
N GLU A 67 27.04 7.08 -11.47
CA GLU A 67 28.13 6.61 -12.32
C GLU A 67 29.11 5.75 -11.51
N LEU A 68 29.42 6.17 -10.30
CA LEU A 68 30.30 5.44 -9.39
C LEU A 68 29.73 4.09 -8.99
N THR A 69 28.43 4.03 -8.70
CA THR A 69 27.72 2.79 -8.29
C THR A 69 27.32 1.91 -9.49
N GLY A 70 27.48 2.40 -10.73
CA GLY A 70 27.04 1.69 -11.93
C GLY A 70 25.52 1.66 -12.11
N ARG A 71 24.80 2.54 -11.41
CA ARG A 71 23.35 2.71 -11.53
C ARG A 71 22.97 3.66 -12.67
N ASP A 72 23.74 3.68 -13.72
CA ASP A 72 23.46 4.49 -14.92
C ASP A 72 22.28 3.89 -15.72
N ARG A 73 21.14 3.77 -15.04
CA ARG A 73 19.87 3.37 -15.68
C ARG A 73 19.14 4.53 -16.35
N SER A 74 19.50 5.78 -16.02
CA SER A 74 18.88 6.94 -16.68
C SER A 74 19.55 7.30 -18.00
N SER A 75 20.84 7.02 -18.19
CA SER A 75 21.58 7.36 -19.39
C SER A 75 21.23 6.46 -20.58
N ALA A 76 20.97 5.16 -20.37
CA ALA A 76 20.55 4.26 -21.45
C ALA A 76 19.15 4.60 -21.98
N ALA A 77 18.23 4.98 -21.08
CA ALA A 77 16.87 5.38 -21.47
C ALA A 77 16.84 6.75 -22.17
N ALA A 78 17.76 7.66 -21.84
CA ALA A 78 17.84 8.99 -22.46
C ALA A 78 18.59 8.98 -23.81
N THR A 79 19.37 7.92 -24.12
CA THR A 79 20.18 7.84 -25.34
C THR A 79 19.39 7.21 -26.49
N GLU A 80 18.27 6.56 -26.24
CA GLU A 80 17.34 6.08 -27.27
C GLU A 80 16.51 7.25 -27.85
N PRO A 81 16.22 7.27 -29.16
CA PRO A 81 15.33 8.28 -29.76
C PRO A 81 13.99 8.34 -29.02
N GLY A 82 13.69 9.46 -28.35
CA GLY A 82 12.48 9.66 -27.53
C GLY A 82 12.58 9.20 -26.06
N GLY A 83 13.73 8.73 -25.57
CA GLY A 83 13.93 8.46 -24.15
C GLY A 83 13.86 9.70 -23.28
N LEU A 84 14.32 10.84 -23.81
CA LEU A 84 14.24 12.14 -23.14
C LEU A 84 12.80 12.58 -22.89
N ASP A 85 11.89 12.33 -23.85
CA ASP A 85 10.47 12.69 -23.72
C ASP A 85 9.81 11.92 -22.57
N LEU A 86 10.18 10.66 -22.37
CA LEU A 86 9.67 9.83 -21.25
C LEU A 86 10.21 10.31 -19.90
N VAL A 87 11.46 10.73 -19.82
CA VAL A 87 12.05 11.35 -18.62
C VAL A 87 11.37 12.68 -18.30
N ILE A 88 11.12 13.52 -19.30
CA ILE A 88 10.40 14.80 -19.14
C ILE A 88 8.96 14.54 -18.67
N ALA A 89 8.25 13.58 -19.28
CA ALA A 89 6.89 13.22 -18.88
C ALA A 89 6.82 12.74 -17.42
N ARG A 90 7.78 11.90 -17.01
CA ARG A 90 7.89 11.43 -15.61
C ARG A 90 8.18 12.58 -14.64
N SER A 91 9.06 13.51 -15.00
CA SER A 91 9.36 14.69 -14.18
C SER A 91 8.14 15.61 -14.06
N ALA A 92 7.41 15.84 -15.16
CA ALA A 92 6.18 16.62 -15.15
C ALA A 92 5.07 15.96 -14.31
N ALA A 93 4.93 14.63 -14.40
CA ALA A 93 4.01 13.86 -13.55
C ALA A 93 4.34 13.99 -12.07
N ARG A 94 5.63 13.90 -11.69
CA ARG A 94 6.07 14.13 -10.32
C ARG A 94 5.69 15.53 -9.83
N GLY A 95 5.92 16.58 -10.65
CA GLY A 95 5.53 17.95 -10.31
C GLY A 95 4.03 18.10 -10.10
N ALA A 96 3.19 17.46 -10.94
CA ALA A 96 1.75 17.46 -10.75
C ALA A 96 1.34 16.73 -9.44
N ALA A 97 1.95 15.59 -9.14
CA ALA A 97 1.70 14.82 -7.91
C ALA A 97 2.11 15.60 -6.64
N GLU A 98 3.24 16.32 -6.68
CA GLU A 98 3.69 17.18 -5.56
C GLU A 98 2.70 18.34 -5.30
N LEU A 99 1.96 18.78 -6.30
CA LEU A 99 0.89 19.77 -6.17
C LEU A 99 -0.47 19.15 -5.82
N GLY A 100 -0.54 17.82 -5.63
CA GLY A 100 -1.77 17.10 -5.32
C GLY A 100 -2.62 16.77 -6.56
N ASP A 101 -2.21 17.15 -7.78
CA ASP A 101 -2.95 16.82 -9.01
C ASP A 101 -2.59 15.42 -9.52
N HIS A 102 -3.00 14.40 -8.74
CA HIS A 102 -2.78 13.00 -9.05
C HIS A 102 -3.48 12.54 -10.34
N ALA A 103 -4.60 13.17 -10.70
CA ALA A 103 -5.30 12.87 -11.94
C ALA A 103 -4.44 13.26 -13.16
N ARG A 104 -3.85 14.47 -13.13
CA ARG A 104 -2.95 14.94 -14.16
C ARG A 104 -1.64 14.13 -14.21
N ALA A 105 -1.09 13.80 -13.06
CA ALA A 105 0.08 12.93 -12.96
C ALA A 105 -0.18 11.56 -13.62
N ALA A 106 -1.33 10.94 -13.34
CA ALA A 106 -1.74 9.68 -13.96
C ALA A 106 -1.90 9.78 -15.48
N GLU A 107 -2.48 10.87 -16.02
CA GLU A 107 -2.57 11.10 -17.47
C GLU A 107 -1.20 11.16 -18.15
N LEU A 108 -0.27 11.93 -17.57
CA LEU A 108 1.09 12.05 -18.09
C LEU A 108 1.84 10.71 -18.10
N LEU A 109 1.74 9.96 -17.00
CA LEU A 109 2.35 8.63 -16.89
C LEU A 109 1.67 7.62 -17.82
N ALA A 110 0.36 7.67 -18.02
CA ALA A 110 -0.34 6.76 -18.93
C ALA A 110 0.10 6.96 -20.38
N ALA A 111 0.26 8.20 -20.83
CA ALA A 111 0.78 8.53 -22.16
C ALA A 111 2.24 8.00 -22.32
N ALA A 112 3.09 8.23 -21.33
CA ALA A 112 4.46 7.74 -21.32
C ALA A 112 4.53 6.20 -21.31
N TYR A 113 3.68 5.55 -20.50
CA TYR A 113 3.57 4.10 -20.45
C TYR A 113 3.15 3.49 -21.79
N THR A 114 2.16 4.09 -22.46
CA THR A 114 1.73 3.66 -23.80
C THR A 114 2.89 3.71 -24.80
N THR A 115 3.65 4.82 -24.80
CA THR A 115 4.84 4.95 -25.63
C THR A 115 5.90 3.89 -25.33
N ALA A 116 6.10 3.54 -24.05
CA ALA A 116 7.03 2.49 -23.65
C ALA A 116 6.56 1.09 -24.10
N VAL A 117 5.25 0.84 -24.12
CA VAL A 117 4.64 -0.40 -24.65
C VAL A 117 4.85 -0.49 -26.17
N GLU A 118 4.56 0.57 -26.94
CA GLU A 118 4.75 0.60 -28.39
C GLU A 118 6.20 0.36 -28.81
N ARG A 119 7.15 0.76 -27.98
CA ARG A 119 8.60 0.52 -28.20
C ARG A 119 9.10 -0.84 -27.72
N GLY A 120 8.28 -1.62 -27.05
CA GLY A 120 8.71 -2.89 -26.45
C GLY A 120 9.76 -2.74 -25.33
N ALA A 121 9.84 -1.56 -24.69
CA ALA A 121 10.86 -1.23 -23.70
C ALA A 121 10.46 -1.74 -22.30
N ALA A 122 10.68 -3.03 -22.01
CA ALA A 122 10.21 -3.72 -20.81
C ALA A 122 10.58 -3.01 -19.49
N ALA A 123 11.82 -2.53 -19.35
CA ALA A 123 12.27 -1.83 -18.15
C ALA A 123 11.52 -0.50 -17.94
N LEU A 124 11.21 0.24 -19.01
CA LEU A 124 10.43 1.48 -18.94
C LEU A 124 8.94 1.20 -18.70
N GLN A 125 8.40 0.13 -19.29
CA GLN A 125 7.03 -0.31 -18.98
C GLN A 125 6.86 -0.60 -17.50
N LEU A 126 7.80 -1.31 -16.89
CA LEU A 126 7.78 -1.59 -15.47
C LEU A 126 7.87 -0.31 -14.62
N ASP A 127 8.86 0.53 -14.89
CA ASP A 127 9.12 1.75 -14.12
C ASP A 127 7.95 2.73 -14.20
N LEU A 128 7.46 3.01 -15.43
CA LEU A 128 6.32 3.89 -15.64
C LEU A 128 5.00 3.28 -15.16
N GLY A 129 4.84 1.96 -15.30
CA GLY A 129 3.66 1.24 -14.82
C GLY A 129 3.55 1.25 -13.30
N LEU A 130 4.65 1.05 -12.57
CA LEU A 130 4.68 1.16 -11.12
C LEU A 130 4.45 2.60 -10.63
N ALA A 131 4.97 3.61 -11.34
CA ALA A 131 4.67 4.99 -11.03
C ALA A 131 3.19 5.33 -11.32
N LEU A 132 2.66 4.89 -12.45
CA LEU A 132 1.27 5.12 -12.85
C LEU A 132 0.27 4.49 -11.86
N GLN A 133 0.50 3.26 -11.39
CA GLN A 133 -0.39 2.61 -10.43
C GLN A 133 -0.48 3.38 -9.09
N GLU A 134 0.61 4.03 -8.66
CA GLU A 134 0.61 4.87 -7.47
C GLU A 134 -0.30 6.11 -7.66
N GLU A 135 -0.19 6.77 -8.81
CA GLU A 135 -0.99 7.96 -9.10
C GLU A 135 -2.47 7.61 -9.34
N LEU A 136 -2.76 6.47 -9.99
CA LEU A 136 -4.13 5.96 -10.12
C LEU A 136 -4.76 5.64 -8.75
N ARG A 137 -3.96 5.09 -7.83
CA ARG A 137 -4.38 4.85 -6.45
C ARG A 137 -4.69 6.16 -5.72
N ALA A 138 -3.83 7.16 -5.86
CA ALA A 138 -3.99 8.46 -5.22
C ALA A 138 -5.18 9.23 -5.81
N ALA A 139 -5.43 9.11 -7.11
CA ALA A 139 -6.58 9.68 -7.80
C ALA A 139 -7.91 8.92 -7.60
N GLY A 140 -7.92 7.81 -6.82
CA GLY A 140 -9.11 6.99 -6.58
C GLY A 140 -9.55 6.14 -7.78
N ARG A 141 -8.75 6.05 -8.85
CA ARG A 141 -9.06 5.31 -10.11
C ARG A 141 -8.75 3.82 -9.96
N GLN A 142 -9.40 3.14 -8.99
CA GLN A 142 -9.10 1.74 -8.65
C GLN A 142 -9.32 0.75 -9.81
N PRO A 143 -10.37 0.84 -10.66
CA PRO A 143 -10.52 -0.07 -11.79
C PRO A 143 -9.38 0.04 -12.81
N ASP A 144 -8.91 1.25 -13.10
CA ASP A 144 -7.80 1.47 -14.04
C ASP A 144 -6.48 0.95 -13.47
N ARG A 145 -6.27 1.16 -12.16
CA ARG A 145 -5.13 0.61 -11.43
C ARG A 145 -5.09 -0.92 -11.51
N LEU A 146 -6.22 -1.57 -11.26
CA LEU A 146 -6.32 -3.02 -11.34
C LEU A 146 -6.00 -3.53 -12.75
N ALA A 147 -6.62 -2.96 -13.78
CA ALA A 147 -6.38 -3.33 -15.17
C ALA A 147 -4.91 -3.13 -15.61
N LEU A 148 -4.24 -2.09 -15.09
CA LEU A 148 -2.80 -1.88 -15.33
C LEU A 148 -1.96 -2.97 -14.66
N LEU A 149 -2.22 -3.28 -13.40
CA LEU A 149 -1.45 -4.27 -12.64
C LEU A 149 -1.64 -5.70 -13.19
N GLU A 150 -2.85 -6.05 -13.65
CA GLU A 150 -3.11 -7.30 -14.35
C GLU A 150 -2.26 -7.40 -15.62
N ARG A 151 -2.24 -6.34 -16.45
CA ARG A 151 -1.39 -6.32 -17.66
C ARG A 151 0.11 -6.43 -17.36
N LEU A 152 0.58 -5.80 -16.26
CA LEU A 152 1.98 -5.90 -15.85
C LEU A 152 2.33 -7.30 -15.35
N ALA A 153 1.44 -7.94 -14.59
CA ALA A 153 1.63 -9.29 -14.07
C ALA A 153 1.61 -10.36 -15.16
N ASP A 154 0.90 -10.13 -16.27
CA ASP A 154 0.81 -11.03 -17.41
C ASP A 154 2.04 -10.96 -18.37
N GLN A 155 2.95 -10.01 -18.14
CA GLN A 155 4.14 -9.91 -18.99
C GLN A 155 5.13 -11.05 -18.70
N GLU A 156 5.73 -11.62 -19.76
CA GLU A 156 6.70 -12.70 -19.64
C GLU A 156 7.88 -12.31 -18.74
N TRP A 157 8.40 -11.09 -18.87
CA TRP A 157 9.49 -10.58 -18.05
C TRP A 157 9.13 -10.43 -16.56
N ALA A 158 7.84 -10.30 -16.21
CA ALA A 158 7.38 -10.23 -14.83
C ALA A 158 7.53 -11.57 -14.09
N THR A 159 7.70 -12.67 -14.81
CA THR A 159 7.80 -14.02 -14.23
C THR A 159 9.22 -14.47 -13.96
N THR A 160 10.23 -13.72 -14.42
CA THR A 160 11.64 -14.15 -14.43
C THR A 160 12.39 -13.82 -13.13
N ASP A 161 12.01 -12.74 -12.42
CA ASP A 161 12.66 -12.30 -11.19
C ASP A 161 11.69 -12.46 -9.99
N PRO A 162 12.04 -13.31 -9.00
CA PRO A 162 11.21 -13.49 -7.79
C PRO A 162 10.93 -12.19 -7.03
N ARG A 163 11.90 -11.25 -6.98
CA ARG A 163 11.71 -9.95 -6.30
C ARG A 163 10.65 -9.11 -7.00
N LEU A 164 10.68 -9.09 -8.33
CA LEU A 164 9.67 -8.39 -9.11
C LEU A 164 8.29 -9.02 -8.93
N ARG A 165 8.21 -10.34 -8.89
CA ARG A 165 6.96 -11.06 -8.61
C ARG A 165 6.39 -10.69 -7.23
N VAL A 166 7.22 -10.64 -6.20
CA VAL A 166 6.78 -10.18 -4.87
C VAL A 166 6.16 -8.78 -4.96
N VAL A 167 6.81 -7.83 -5.62
CA VAL A 167 6.31 -6.46 -5.75
C VAL A 167 5.00 -6.43 -6.53
N LEU A 168 4.96 -6.99 -7.74
CA LEU A 168 3.79 -6.92 -8.62
C LEU A 168 2.57 -7.63 -8.03
N PHE A 169 2.75 -8.85 -7.50
CA PHE A 169 1.63 -9.60 -6.94
C PHE A 169 1.16 -9.04 -5.60
N THR A 170 2.01 -8.33 -4.85
CA THR A 170 1.61 -7.57 -3.65
C THR A 170 0.73 -6.38 -4.02
N GLU A 171 1.12 -5.60 -5.05
CA GLU A 171 0.31 -4.48 -5.56
C GLU A 171 -0.99 -4.98 -6.18
N LEU A 172 -0.94 -6.08 -6.95
CA LEU A 172 -2.13 -6.70 -7.55
C LEU A 172 -3.11 -7.19 -6.49
N ALA A 173 -2.63 -7.88 -5.44
CA ALA A 173 -3.47 -8.31 -4.32
C ALA A 173 -4.14 -7.11 -3.62
N THR A 174 -3.39 -6.01 -3.46
CA THR A 174 -3.94 -4.77 -2.88
C THR A 174 -5.05 -4.18 -3.77
N ALA A 175 -4.82 -4.08 -5.08
CA ALA A 175 -5.81 -3.53 -6.01
C ALA A 175 -7.05 -4.41 -6.12
N GLN A 176 -6.88 -5.73 -6.15
CA GLN A 176 -7.98 -6.71 -6.14
C GLN A 176 -8.81 -6.61 -4.86
N ARG A 177 -8.16 -6.47 -3.69
CA ARG A 177 -8.87 -6.23 -2.42
C ARG A 177 -9.66 -4.92 -2.46
N ASP A 178 -9.03 -3.83 -2.88
CA ASP A 178 -9.65 -2.50 -2.92
C ASP A 178 -10.84 -2.43 -3.90
N THR A 179 -10.89 -3.32 -4.89
CA THR A 179 -12.02 -3.48 -5.83
C THR A 179 -13.01 -4.58 -5.44
N GLY A 180 -12.80 -5.26 -4.30
CA GLY A 180 -13.69 -6.31 -3.80
C GLY A 180 -13.47 -7.70 -4.39
N ARG A 181 -12.46 -7.89 -5.26
CA ARG A 181 -12.09 -9.21 -5.82
C ARG A 181 -11.26 -10.02 -4.82
N LEU A 182 -11.85 -10.34 -3.67
CA LEU A 182 -11.14 -10.88 -2.50
C LEU A 182 -10.51 -12.27 -2.75
N THR A 183 -11.18 -13.12 -3.51
CA THR A 183 -10.65 -14.45 -3.86
C THR A 183 -9.39 -14.35 -4.73
N ASP A 184 -9.40 -13.43 -5.70
CA ASP A 184 -8.23 -13.17 -6.54
C ASP A 184 -7.11 -12.52 -5.71
N ALA A 185 -7.45 -11.56 -4.83
CA ALA A 185 -6.50 -10.93 -3.91
C ALA A 185 -5.78 -11.96 -3.04
N ARG A 186 -6.51 -12.94 -2.49
CA ARG A 186 -5.94 -14.05 -1.72
C ARG A 186 -4.96 -14.87 -2.58
N LYS A 187 -5.36 -15.23 -3.80
CA LYS A 187 -4.50 -15.98 -4.73
C LYS A 187 -3.22 -15.22 -5.06
N SER A 188 -3.33 -13.93 -5.38
CA SER A 188 -2.17 -13.08 -5.69
C SER A 188 -1.25 -12.92 -4.47
N ALA A 189 -1.80 -12.73 -3.27
CA ALA A 189 -1.02 -12.62 -2.05
C ALA A 189 -0.25 -13.91 -1.72
N TYR A 190 -0.86 -15.09 -1.88
CA TYR A 190 -0.15 -16.36 -1.71
C TYR A 190 0.90 -16.60 -2.80
N THR A 191 0.65 -16.17 -4.04
CA THR A 191 1.67 -16.20 -5.10
C THR A 191 2.90 -15.39 -4.71
N ALA A 192 2.71 -14.14 -4.23
CA ALA A 192 3.80 -13.30 -3.74
C ALA A 192 4.50 -13.93 -2.53
N LEU A 193 3.76 -14.54 -1.60
CA LEU A 193 4.33 -15.18 -0.40
C LEU A 193 5.23 -16.37 -0.75
N GLY A 194 4.86 -17.15 -1.77
CA GLY A 194 5.70 -18.24 -2.29
C GLY A 194 7.04 -17.78 -2.86
N GLU A 195 7.14 -16.52 -3.29
CA GLU A 195 8.37 -15.94 -3.85
C GLU A 195 9.28 -15.26 -2.80
N ILE A 196 8.82 -15.08 -1.55
CA ILE A 196 9.60 -14.40 -0.50
C ILE A 196 10.95 -15.09 -0.23
N GLY A 197 10.95 -16.43 -0.13
CA GLY A 197 12.18 -17.22 0.06
C GLY A 197 13.11 -17.13 -1.15
N PRO A 198 12.66 -17.46 -2.38
CA PRO A 198 13.45 -17.31 -3.61
C PRO A 198 13.97 -15.89 -3.85
N ALA A 199 13.22 -14.86 -3.43
CA ALA A 199 13.62 -13.46 -3.53
C ALA A 199 14.62 -13.01 -2.44
N GLU A 200 14.91 -13.85 -1.45
CA GLU A 200 15.72 -13.51 -0.25
C GLU A 200 15.16 -12.31 0.54
N LEU A 201 13.82 -12.17 0.59
CA LEU A 201 13.11 -11.06 1.23
C LEU A 201 12.52 -11.42 2.60
N THR A 202 12.87 -12.59 3.16
CA THR A 202 12.38 -13.01 4.49
C THR A 202 12.71 -11.97 5.55
N GLY A 203 11.68 -11.45 6.23
CA GLY A 203 11.81 -10.39 7.23
C GLY A 203 12.06 -8.99 6.66
N ALA A 204 12.16 -8.81 5.36
CA ALA A 204 12.25 -7.49 4.74
C ALA A 204 10.93 -6.72 4.83
N PHE A 205 10.95 -5.43 4.50
CA PHE A 205 9.75 -4.57 4.50
C PHE A 205 8.64 -5.14 3.60
N GLU A 206 9.00 -5.67 2.43
CA GLU A 206 8.09 -6.27 1.47
C GLU A 206 7.35 -7.48 2.08
N HIS A 207 8.07 -8.32 2.86
CA HIS A 207 7.47 -9.45 3.54
C HIS A 207 6.46 -9.01 4.60
N VAL A 208 6.83 -8.08 5.48
CA VAL A 208 5.92 -7.53 6.51
C VAL A 208 4.67 -6.90 5.87
N ARG A 209 4.85 -6.14 4.80
CA ARG A 209 3.76 -5.51 4.05
C ARG A 209 2.83 -6.56 3.42
N LEU A 210 3.39 -7.57 2.78
CA LEU A 210 2.63 -8.65 2.16
C LEU A 210 1.81 -9.44 3.17
N LEU A 211 2.40 -9.79 4.32
CA LEU A 211 1.68 -10.45 5.42
C LEU A 211 0.50 -9.60 5.90
N GLY A 212 0.69 -8.28 6.04
CA GLY A 212 -0.38 -7.36 6.40
C GLY A 212 -1.53 -7.32 5.39
N ILE A 213 -1.22 -7.38 4.10
CA ILE A 213 -2.23 -7.44 3.03
C ILE A 213 -2.97 -8.79 3.06
N LEU A 214 -2.24 -9.90 3.16
CA LEU A 214 -2.83 -11.24 3.24
C LEU A 214 -3.77 -11.37 4.44
N ILE A 215 -3.33 -10.94 5.64
CA ILE A 215 -4.16 -10.92 6.84
C ILE A 215 -5.43 -10.10 6.62
N SER A 216 -5.32 -8.91 6.02
CA SER A 216 -6.48 -8.07 5.73
C SER A 216 -7.47 -8.76 4.78
N VAL A 217 -6.97 -9.40 3.72
CA VAL A 217 -7.80 -10.15 2.76
C VAL A 217 -8.49 -11.34 3.43
N LEU A 218 -7.77 -12.10 4.27
CA LEU A 218 -8.34 -13.24 5.00
C LEU A 218 -9.41 -12.79 5.99
N CYS A 219 -9.19 -11.68 6.68
CA CYS A 219 -10.20 -11.08 7.57
C CYS A 219 -11.46 -10.66 6.79
N GLU A 220 -11.30 -10.05 5.62
CA GLU A 220 -12.44 -9.65 4.78
C GLU A 220 -13.20 -10.85 4.20
N LEU A 221 -12.51 -11.96 3.92
CA LEU A 221 -13.10 -13.24 3.53
C LEU A 221 -13.66 -14.03 4.71
N ASN A 222 -13.48 -13.58 5.95
CA ASN A 222 -13.77 -14.33 7.18
C ASN A 222 -13.07 -15.72 7.22
N ASP A 223 -11.94 -15.87 6.53
CA ASP A 223 -11.07 -17.06 6.52
C ASP A 223 -10.04 -16.94 7.64
N LEU A 224 -10.51 -17.08 8.88
CA LEU A 224 -9.72 -16.74 10.08
C LEU A 224 -8.76 -17.86 10.54
N GLY A 225 -8.79 -19.02 9.92
CA GLY A 225 -8.07 -20.21 10.40
C GLY A 225 -6.55 -20.05 10.52
N GLN A 226 -5.92 -19.22 9.69
CA GLN A 226 -4.47 -18.97 9.70
C GLN A 226 -4.09 -17.57 10.19
N VAL A 227 -5.06 -16.71 10.45
CA VAL A 227 -4.81 -15.28 10.74
C VAL A 227 -3.93 -15.10 11.97
N GLU A 228 -4.16 -15.86 13.05
CA GLU A 228 -3.35 -15.74 14.27
C GLU A 228 -1.87 -16.13 14.06
N LEU A 229 -1.61 -17.16 13.24
CA LEU A 229 -0.25 -17.58 12.89
C LEU A 229 0.46 -16.49 12.07
N LEU A 230 -0.21 -15.97 11.04
CA LEU A 230 0.33 -14.91 10.19
C LEU A 230 0.56 -13.60 10.96
N LEU A 231 -0.29 -13.30 11.95
CA LEU A 231 -0.09 -12.15 12.85
C LEU A 231 1.19 -12.28 13.66
N LYS A 232 1.45 -13.46 14.25
CA LYS A 232 2.68 -13.73 15.01
C LYS A 232 3.92 -13.58 14.13
N GLU A 233 3.87 -14.12 12.92
CA GLU A 233 4.95 -14.00 11.94
C GLU A 233 5.19 -12.55 11.55
N MET A 234 4.14 -11.81 11.16
CA MET A 234 4.22 -10.40 10.78
C MET A 234 4.81 -9.55 11.89
N LEU A 235 4.32 -9.71 13.12
CA LEU A 235 4.79 -8.92 14.27
C LEU A 235 6.25 -9.23 14.60
N SER A 236 6.65 -10.50 14.57
CA SER A 236 8.06 -10.91 14.79
C SER A 236 9.00 -10.26 13.77
N HIS A 237 8.63 -10.26 12.50
CA HIS A 237 9.43 -9.61 11.46
C HIS A 237 9.41 -8.08 11.59
N ALA A 238 8.29 -7.49 12.00
CA ALA A 238 8.15 -6.05 12.14
C ALA A 238 9.03 -5.43 13.25
N GLU A 239 9.40 -6.19 14.28
CA GLU A 239 10.21 -5.69 15.42
C GLU A 239 11.53 -5.05 15.00
N GLY A 240 12.18 -5.58 13.96
CA GLY A 240 13.45 -5.06 13.41
C GLY A 240 13.32 -3.81 12.57
N HIS A 241 12.10 -3.32 12.30
CA HIS A 241 11.85 -2.21 11.40
C HIS A 241 11.64 -0.87 12.12
N ARG A 242 11.63 0.22 11.32
CA ARG A 242 11.34 1.58 11.77
C ARG A 242 9.91 1.69 12.33
N PRO A 243 9.65 2.68 13.24
CA PRO A 243 8.35 2.85 13.88
C PRO A 243 7.14 2.85 12.94
N PRO A 244 7.13 3.51 11.76
CA PRO A 244 5.97 3.47 10.87
C PRO A 244 5.62 2.07 10.36
N VAL A 245 6.62 1.19 10.15
CA VAL A 245 6.38 -0.20 9.72
C VAL A 245 5.76 -1.01 10.86
N ARG A 246 6.34 -0.90 12.07
CA ARG A 246 5.79 -1.54 13.27
C ARG A 246 4.37 -1.05 13.58
N GLY A 247 4.15 0.26 13.47
CA GLY A 247 2.84 0.86 13.66
C GLY A 247 1.79 0.30 12.71
N ARG A 248 2.12 0.13 11.43
CA ARG A 248 1.21 -0.50 10.46
C ARG A 248 0.96 -1.98 10.78
N ALA A 249 1.98 -2.73 11.21
CA ALA A 249 1.80 -4.11 11.65
C ALA A 249 0.84 -4.20 12.85
N HIS A 250 1.00 -3.35 13.85
CA HIS A 250 0.07 -3.27 14.98
C HIS A 250 -1.34 -2.80 14.57
N TRP A 251 -1.45 -1.88 13.62
CA TRP A 251 -2.74 -1.46 13.07
C TRP A 251 -3.48 -2.64 12.42
N VAL A 252 -2.83 -3.39 11.53
CA VAL A 252 -3.41 -4.60 10.94
C VAL A 252 -3.80 -5.61 12.02
N SER A 253 -2.95 -5.79 13.04
CA SER A 253 -3.23 -6.69 14.15
C SER A 253 -4.47 -6.25 14.94
N SER A 254 -4.67 -4.96 15.17
CA SER A 254 -5.86 -4.47 15.89
C SER A 254 -7.15 -4.83 15.16
N ILE A 255 -7.18 -4.69 13.84
CA ILE A 255 -8.34 -5.06 13.00
C ILE A 255 -8.55 -6.57 13.04
N ALA A 256 -7.49 -7.35 12.87
CA ALA A 256 -7.57 -8.80 12.83
C ALA A 256 -8.01 -9.39 14.17
N TYR A 257 -7.48 -8.92 15.31
CA TYR A 257 -7.92 -9.34 16.63
C TYR A 257 -9.38 -8.93 16.93
N SER A 258 -9.84 -7.79 16.41
CA SER A 258 -11.26 -7.42 16.47
C SER A 258 -12.13 -8.42 15.73
N GLN A 259 -11.74 -8.84 14.52
CA GLN A 259 -12.47 -9.86 13.74
C GLN A 259 -12.44 -11.25 14.39
N LEU A 260 -11.38 -11.57 15.14
CA LEU A 260 -11.28 -12.80 15.94
C LEU A 260 -12.10 -12.75 17.24
N GLY A 261 -12.79 -11.63 17.54
CA GLY A 261 -13.54 -11.44 18.78
C GLY A 261 -12.65 -11.22 20.01
N MET A 262 -11.37 -10.89 19.82
CA MET A 262 -10.36 -10.69 20.87
C MET A 262 -10.20 -9.19 21.20
N GLY A 263 -11.25 -8.55 21.70
CA GLY A 263 -11.34 -7.10 21.90
C GLY A 263 -10.18 -6.51 22.74
N THR A 264 -9.78 -7.19 23.82
CA THR A 264 -8.64 -6.74 24.66
C THR A 264 -7.33 -6.69 23.83
N ALA A 265 -7.06 -7.70 23.02
CA ALA A 265 -5.88 -7.73 22.16
C ALA A 265 -5.98 -6.67 21.06
N ALA A 266 -7.17 -6.49 20.47
CA ALA A 266 -7.43 -5.46 19.47
C ALA A 266 -7.12 -4.05 20.02
N ARG A 267 -7.58 -3.71 21.20
CA ARG A 267 -7.30 -2.42 21.89
C ARG A 267 -5.81 -2.24 22.18
N HIS A 268 -5.16 -3.28 22.72
CA HIS A 268 -3.73 -3.25 22.99
C HIS A 268 -2.92 -2.93 21.72
N HIS A 269 -3.19 -3.62 20.62
CA HIS A 269 -2.52 -3.35 19.35
C HIS A 269 -2.90 -2.00 18.75
N LEU A 270 -4.10 -1.51 18.98
CA LEU A 270 -4.52 -0.16 18.59
C LEU A 270 -3.67 0.93 19.29
N ASP A 271 -3.43 0.78 20.59
CA ASP A 271 -2.59 1.70 21.35
C ASP A 271 -1.13 1.67 20.91
N LEU A 272 -0.58 0.48 20.64
CA LEU A 272 0.77 0.32 20.09
C LEU A 272 0.88 0.96 18.69
N ALA A 273 -0.11 0.77 17.83
CA ALA A 273 -0.16 1.40 16.51
C ALA A 273 -0.17 2.92 16.64
N ARG A 274 -1.01 3.48 17.52
CA ARG A 274 -1.05 4.92 17.79
C ARG A 274 0.32 5.45 18.19
N ALA A 275 0.97 4.83 19.16
CA ALA A 275 2.28 5.26 19.65
C ALA A 275 3.36 5.27 18.56
N GLN A 276 3.30 4.32 17.61
CA GLN A 276 4.28 4.19 16.53
C GLN A 276 3.96 5.06 15.30
N LEU A 277 2.68 5.36 15.05
CA LEU A 277 2.23 6.14 13.89
C LEU A 277 2.12 7.64 14.19
N THR A 278 2.11 8.07 15.46
CA THR A 278 2.13 9.48 15.84
C THR A 278 3.54 10.04 15.67
N THR A 279 4.01 10.14 14.43
CA THR A 279 5.34 10.65 14.07
C THR A 279 5.23 11.55 12.84
N PRO A 280 6.15 12.52 12.66
CA PRO A 280 6.20 13.36 11.46
C PRO A 280 6.38 12.57 10.16
N ASP A 281 6.94 11.36 10.25
CA ASP A 281 7.18 10.48 9.09
C ASP A 281 5.91 9.75 8.61
N THR A 282 4.80 9.83 9.36
CA THR A 282 3.54 9.21 8.96
C THR A 282 2.77 10.15 8.02
N PRO A 283 2.51 9.76 6.76
CA PRO A 283 1.70 10.57 5.86
C PRO A 283 0.32 10.86 6.46
N VAL A 284 -0.15 12.10 6.32
CA VAL A 284 -1.45 12.53 6.86
C VAL A 284 -2.60 11.63 6.38
N ARG A 285 -2.57 11.19 5.12
CA ARG A 285 -3.56 10.26 4.57
C ARG A 285 -3.57 8.91 5.29
N ASP A 286 -2.40 8.37 5.65
CA ASP A 286 -2.30 7.12 6.41
C ASP A 286 -2.80 7.32 7.85
N TRP A 287 -2.49 8.47 8.45
CA TRP A 287 -3.00 8.83 9.76
C TRP A 287 -4.53 8.95 9.76
N LEU A 288 -5.10 9.57 8.75
CA LEU A 288 -6.55 9.67 8.56
C LEU A 288 -7.21 8.28 8.46
N ARG A 289 -6.63 7.39 7.67
CA ARG A 289 -7.09 6.00 7.55
C ARG A 289 -6.99 5.23 8.87
N PHE A 290 -5.92 5.47 9.61
CA PHE A 290 -5.74 4.87 10.94
C PHE A 290 -6.82 5.36 11.91
N MET A 291 -7.09 6.66 11.98
CA MET A 291 -8.15 7.21 12.85
C MET A 291 -9.51 6.59 12.53
N ARG A 292 -9.88 6.53 11.26
CA ARG A 292 -11.12 5.89 10.83
C ARG A 292 -11.17 4.40 11.21
N SER A 293 -10.07 3.71 11.05
CA SER A 293 -9.97 2.29 11.43
C SER A 293 -10.08 2.08 12.94
N ALA A 294 -9.45 2.96 13.73
CA ALA A 294 -9.55 2.94 15.18
C ALA A 294 -11.01 3.09 15.65
N GLY A 295 -11.75 4.05 15.08
CA GLY A 295 -13.18 4.20 15.34
C GLY A 295 -13.96 2.93 15.03
N ASN A 296 -13.69 2.26 13.89
CA ASN A 296 -14.35 1.01 13.54
C ASN A 296 -14.04 -0.13 14.52
N VAL A 297 -12.79 -0.33 14.89
CA VAL A 297 -12.37 -1.36 15.87
C VAL A 297 -13.08 -1.17 17.23
N LEU A 298 -13.18 0.08 17.68
CA LEU A 298 -13.83 0.38 18.95
C LEU A 298 -15.35 0.23 18.88
N LEU A 299 -15.99 0.52 17.75
CA LEU A 299 -17.42 0.23 17.54
C LEU A 299 -17.68 -1.27 17.46
N ASP A 300 -16.79 -2.06 16.82
CA ASP A 300 -16.90 -3.51 16.81
C ASP A 300 -16.78 -4.13 18.21
N ASP A 301 -16.00 -3.48 19.10
CA ASP A 301 -15.86 -3.87 20.52
C ASP A 301 -17.01 -3.33 21.41
N GLY A 302 -18.03 -2.68 20.83
CA GLY A 302 -19.21 -2.18 21.53
C GLY A 302 -18.96 -0.94 22.37
N ASP A 303 -17.91 -0.15 22.09
CA ASP A 303 -17.57 1.05 22.85
C ASP A 303 -17.65 2.34 21.99
N PRO A 304 -18.87 2.85 21.73
CA PRO A 304 -19.03 4.09 20.98
C PRO A 304 -18.42 5.31 21.71
N GLY A 305 -18.34 5.27 23.04
CA GLY A 305 -17.69 6.34 23.80
C GLY A 305 -16.22 6.51 23.49
N ALA A 306 -15.48 5.40 23.40
CA ALA A 306 -14.08 5.39 22.98
C ALA A 306 -13.89 5.66 21.49
N ALA A 307 -14.86 5.31 20.64
CA ALA A 307 -14.81 5.55 19.20
C ALA A 307 -14.98 7.03 18.82
N LEU A 308 -15.80 7.79 19.56
CA LEU A 308 -16.16 9.16 19.24
C LEU A 308 -14.96 10.11 19.05
N PRO A 309 -13.95 10.14 19.93
CA PRO A 309 -12.79 11.02 19.74
C PRO A 309 -12.03 10.75 18.43
N TRP A 310 -11.94 9.49 18.02
CA TRP A 310 -11.30 9.10 16.76
C TRP A 310 -12.10 9.56 15.55
N LEU A 311 -13.41 9.38 15.60
CA LEU A 311 -14.33 9.84 14.56
C LEU A 311 -14.26 11.36 14.41
N GLN A 312 -14.33 12.12 15.50
CA GLN A 312 -14.24 13.58 15.47
C GLN A 312 -12.89 14.07 14.92
N ALA A 313 -11.79 13.43 15.33
CA ALA A 313 -10.47 13.73 14.78
C ALA A 313 -10.40 13.46 13.28
N ALA A 314 -10.94 12.33 12.80
CA ALA A 314 -10.98 12.00 11.38
C ALA A 314 -11.82 13.02 10.59
N GLU A 315 -12.95 13.47 11.11
CA GLU A 315 -13.81 14.49 10.50
C GLU A 315 -13.12 15.86 10.39
N GLN A 316 -12.29 16.22 11.38
CA GLN A 316 -11.53 17.48 11.35
C GLN A 316 -10.36 17.43 10.35
N VAL A 317 -9.68 16.30 10.24
CA VAL A 317 -8.51 16.12 9.35
C VAL A 317 -8.94 15.83 7.90
N GLY A 318 -10.06 15.14 7.70
CA GLY A 318 -10.53 14.72 6.38
C GLY A 318 -10.54 15.84 5.33
N PRO A 319 -11.09 17.04 5.60
CA PRO A 319 -11.08 18.15 4.66
C PRO A 319 -9.70 18.71 4.29
N MET A 320 -8.66 18.38 5.06
CA MET A 320 -7.28 18.81 4.81
C MET A 320 -6.55 17.86 3.85
N VAL A 321 -7.16 16.71 3.56
CA VAL A 321 -6.59 15.67 2.70
C VAL A 321 -7.44 15.60 1.44
N ASP A 322 -6.83 15.76 0.28
CA ASP A 322 -7.52 15.56 -1.01
C ASP A 322 -7.75 14.05 -1.24
N ALA A 323 -8.78 13.52 -0.58
CA ALA A 323 -9.17 12.13 -0.61
C ALA A 323 -10.69 11.98 -0.45
N PRO A 324 -11.48 12.30 -1.50
CA PRO A 324 -12.95 12.26 -1.44
C PRO A 324 -13.50 10.89 -1.02
N ASP A 325 -12.83 9.81 -1.41
CA ASP A 325 -13.15 8.43 -1.03
C ASP A 325 -12.99 8.20 0.50
N GLU A 326 -11.94 8.72 1.11
CA GLU A 326 -11.77 8.64 2.56
C GLU A 326 -12.79 9.49 3.31
N THR A 327 -13.14 10.66 2.78
CA THR A 327 -14.21 11.51 3.34
C THR A 327 -15.53 10.75 3.40
N THR A 328 -15.89 10.03 2.33
CA THR A 328 -17.11 9.22 2.30
C THR A 328 -17.03 8.03 3.27
N ARG A 329 -15.86 7.39 3.41
CA ARG A 329 -15.65 6.33 4.41
C ARG A 329 -15.72 6.83 5.85
N ILE A 330 -15.29 8.06 6.13
CA ILE A 330 -15.46 8.69 7.46
C ILE A 330 -16.94 8.94 7.72
N LEU A 331 -17.70 9.37 6.72
CA LEU A 331 -19.15 9.53 6.82
C LEU A 331 -19.84 8.19 7.09
N ALA A 332 -19.35 7.07 6.52
CA ALA A 332 -19.83 5.73 6.83
C ALA A 332 -19.53 5.32 8.28
N LEU A 333 -18.35 5.68 8.80
CA LEU A 333 -18.04 5.50 10.22
C LEU A 333 -18.99 6.33 11.12
N ARG A 334 -19.32 7.57 10.72
CA ARG A 334 -20.34 8.39 11.41
C ARG A 334 -21.69 7.67 11.44
N ALA A 335 -22.17 7.15 10.30
CA ALA A 335 -23.43 6.40 10.25
C ALA A 335 -23.41 5.17 11.18
N ARG A 336 -22.29 4.44 11.25
CA ARG A 336 -22.14 3.32 12.19
C ARG A 336 -22.18 3.79 13.66
N TYR A 337 -21.53 4.90 13.96
CA TYR A 337 -21.55 5.49 15.29
C TYR A 337 -22.98 5.92 15.69
N GLU A 338 -23.69 6.63 14.81
CA GLU A 338 -25.07 7.07 15.06
C GLU A 338 -26.01 5.88 15.32
N LEU A 339 -25.86 4.79 14.54
CA LEU A 339 -26.60 3.57 14.82
C LEU A 339 -26.27 2.99 16.20
N ALA A 340 -24.99 2.93 16.56
CA ALA A 340 -24.54 2.37 17.84
C ALA A 340 -25.03 3.15 19.07
N VAL A 341 -25.36 4.43 18.91
CA VAL A 341 -25.93 5.28 19.97
C VAL A 341 -27.47 5.40 19.87
N GLY A 342 -28.12 4.62 18.99
CA GLY A 342 -29.58 4.61 18.85
C GLY A 342 -30.16 5.76 18.05
N ALA A 343 -29.36 6.47 17.26
CA ALA A 343 -29.75 7.61 16.45
C ALA A 343 -30.07 7.21 14.98
N ALA A 344 -30.92 6.20 14.79
CA ALA A 344 -31.24 5.61 13.50
C ALA A 344 -31.76 6.62 12.43
N ALA A 345 -32.43 7.69 12.85
CA ALA A 345 -32.91 8.72 11.93
C ALA A 345 -31.78 9.45 11.23
N GLN A 346 -30.68 9.74 11.93
CA GLN A 346 -29.49 10.39 11.39
C GLN A 346 -28.78 9.50 10.36
N VAL A 347 -28.80 8.19 10.55
CA VAL A 347 -28.26 7.24 9.58
C VAL A 347 -29.00 7.35 8.25
N VAL A 348 -30.34 7.36 8.29
CA VAL A 348 -31.20 7.46 7.10
C VAL A 348 -30.99 8.79 6.38
N GLU A 349 -30.78 9.89 7.11
CA GLU A 349 -30.50 11.22 6.54
C GLU A 349 -29.15 11.27 5.80
N VAL A 350 -28.13 10.62 6.35
CA VAL A 350 -26.75 10.63 5.80
C VAL A 350 -26.59 9.67 4.61
N TYR A 351 -27.33 8.58 4.57
CA TYR A 351 -27.15 7.48 3.60
C TYR A 351 -27.13 7.91 2.12
N PRO A 352 -27.97 8.83 1.62
CA PRO A 352 -27.87 9.26 0.22
C PRO A 352 -26.50 9.80 -0.18
N ARG A 353 -25.78 10.41 0.75
CA ARG A 353 -24.39 10.90 0.51
C ARG A 353 -23.38 9.75 0.39
N LEU A 354 -23.65 8.62 1.04
CA LEU A 354 -22.81 7.42 0.97
C LEU A 354 -23.00 6.65 -0.35
N SER A 355 -24.22 6.61 -0.87
CA SER A 355 -24.59 5.77 -2.01
C SER A 355 -24.60 6.51 -3.36
N ALA A 356 -24.76 7.84 -3.36
CA ALA A 356 -24.93 8.66 -4.56
C ALA A 356 -24.28 10.05 -4.47
N GLY A 357 -23.35 10.24 -3.56
CA GLY A 357 -22.56 11.47 -3.41
C GLY A 357 -21.51 11.66 -4.53
N SER A 358 -20.65 12.67 -4.39
CA SER A 358 -19.57 12.97 -5.35
C SER A 358 -18.50 11.86 -5.45
N ALA A 359 -18.31 11.11 -4.38
CA ALA A 359 -17.44 9.91 -4.32
C ALA A 359 -18.18 8.80 -3.57
N PRO A 360 -19.17 8.13 -4.20
CA PRO A 360 -20.00 7.14 -3.53
C PRO A 360 -19.17 5.92 -3.13
N LEU A 361 -19.61 5.24 -2.07
CA LEU A 361 -19.04 3.96 -1.70
C LEU A 361 -19.32 2.92 -2.80
N THR A 362 -18.35 2.05 -3.01
CA THR A 362 -18.44 0.95 -3.97
C THR A 362 -17.97 -0.34 -3.31
N GLY A 363 -18.19 -1.48 -3.98
CA GLY A 363 -17.72 -2.76 -3.53
C GLY A 363 -18.15 -3.12 -2.10
N PRO A 364 -17.28 -3.76 -1.31
CA PRO A 364 -17.59 -4.19 0.05
C PRO A 364 -17.98 -3.06 1.01
N ASP A 365 -17.46 -1.85 0.81
CA ASP A 365 -17.79 -0.70 1.67
C ASP A 365 -19.25 -0.27 1.48
N LEU A 366 -19.77 -0.31 0.24
CA LEU A 366 -21.19 -0.06 -0.02
C LEU A 366 -22.08 -1.14 0.61
N VAL A 367 -21.67 -2.41 0.53
CA VAL A 367 -22.42 -3.52 1.19
C VAL A 367 -22.53 -3.29 2.69
N ARG A 368 -21.42 -2.90 3.34
CA ARG A 368 -21.40 -2.60 4.79
C ARG A 368 -22.29 -1.40 5.12
N ALA A 369 -22.25 -0.33 4.32
CA ALA A 369 -23.11 0.83 4.51
C ALA A 369 -24.59 0.50 4.32
N ASN A 370 -24.94 -0.37 3.35
CA ASN A 370 -26.30 -0.86 3.14
C ASN A 370 -26.80 -1.67 4.32
N LEU A 371 -25.96 -2.49 4.96
CA LEU A 371 -26.33 -3.21 6.17
C LEU A 371 -26.65 -2.23 7.33
N VAL A 372 -25.83 -1.21 7.54
CA VAL A 372 -26.07 -0.16 8.55
C VAL A 372 -27.38 0.59 8.27
N GLN A 373 -27.64 0.95 7.02
CA GLN A 373 -28.87 1.62 6.60
C GLN A 373 -30.11 0.72 6.83
N ALA A 374 -30.01 -0.57 6.48
CA ALA A 374 -31.11 -1.49 6.66
C ALA A 374 -31.44 -1.71 8.16
N GLU A 375 -30.42 -1.72 9.01
CA GLU A 375 -30.58 -1.77 10.46
C GLU A 375 -31.36 -0.55 10.97
N ALA A 376 -30.90 0.65 10.57
CA ALA A 376 -31.56 1.90 10.95
C ALA A 376 -33.02 1.97 10.46
N LEU A 377 -33.29 1.54 9.24
CA LEU A 377 -34.66 1.46 8.73
C LEU A 377 -35.53 0.50 9.55
N ALA A 378 -34.99 -0.64 9.96
CA ALA A 378 -35.70 -1.62 10.79
C ALA A 378 -36.03 -1.05 12.18
N GLU A 379 -35.07 -0.36 12.84
CA GLU A 379 -35.27 0.32 14.12
C GLU A 379 -36.37 1.39 14.04
N LEU A 380 -36.51 2.04 12.88
CA LEU A 380 -37.56 3.03 12.62
C LEU A 380 -38.91 2.41 12.18
N GLY A 381 -39.04 1.08 12.19
CA GLY A 381 -40.25 0.36 11.75
C GLY A 381 -40.43 0.33 10.23
N ARG A 382 -39.47 0.76 9.43
CA ARG A 382 -39.52 0.78 7.96
C ARG A 382 -39.02 -0.54 7.36
N THR A 383 -39.61 -1.66 7.83
CA THR A 383 -39.13 -3.04 7.56
C THR A 383 -39.17 -3.40 6.07
N GLU A 384 -40.19 -2.95 5.33
CA GLU A 384 -40.29 -3.24 3.89
C GLU A 384 -39.14 -2.61 3.10
N GLU A 385 -38.77 -1.37 3.45
CA GLU A 385 -37.67 -0.65 2.82
C GLU A 385 -36.30 -1.29 3.17
N ALA A 386 -36.13 -1.71 4.43
CA ALA A 386 -34.96 -2.45 4.86
C ALA A 386 -34.78 -3.75 4.07
N GLN A 387 -35.86 -4.55 3.93
CA GLN A 387 -35.84 -5.79 3.15
C GLN A 387 -35.55 -5.54 1.66
N ALA A 388 -36.16 -4.51 1.07
CA ALA A 388 -35.93 -4.16 -0.33
C ALA A 388 -34.43 -3.75 -0.56
N LEU A 389 -33.86 -3.00 0.37
CA LEU A 389 -32.43 -2.63 0.34
C LEU A 389 -31.55 -3.88 0.45
N LEU A 390 -31.81 -4.76 1.42
CA LEU A 390 -31.03 -5.98 1.63
C LEU A 390 -31.07 -6.92 0.44
N ARG A 391 -32.22 -7.08 -0.24
CA ARG A 391 -32.30 -7.91 -1.47
C ARG A 391 -31.42 -7.35 -2.59
N ARG A 392 -31.39 -6.01 -2.80
CA ARG A 392 -30.49 -5.38 -3.76
C ARG A 392 -29.03 -5.56 -3.34
N THR A 393 -28.74 -5.48 -2.05
CA THR A 393 -27.41 -5.70 -1.51
C THR A 393 -26.93 -7.14 -1.68
N ALA A 394 -27.83 -8.13 -1.58
CA ALA A 394 -27.49 -9.52 -1.88
C ALA A 394 -27.06 -9.70 -3.35
N ALA A 395 -27.80 -9.11 -4.30
CA ALA A 395 -27.40 -9.13 -5.72
C ALA A 395 -26.02 -8.47 -5.94
N LEU A 396 -25.74 -7.34 -5.26
CA LEU A 396 -24.42 -6.71 -5.30
C LEU A 396 -23.31 -7.63 -4.75
N CYS A 397 -23.59 -8.39 -3.68
CA CYS A 397 -22.62 -9.36 -3.15
C CYS A 397 -22.31 -10.47 -4.17
N ASP A 398 -23.30 -10.93 -4.93
CA ASP A 398 -23.10 -11.93 -5.98
C ASP A 398 -22.22 -11.39 -7.11
N GLU A 399 -22.46 -10.15 -7.56
CA GLU A 399 -21.62 -9.45 -8.55
C GLU A 399 -20.15 -9.30 -8.09
N LEU A 400 -19.95 -9.03 -6.79
CA LEU A 400 -18.64 -8.87 -6.17
C LEU A 400 -17.98 -10.21 -5.79
N THR A 401 -18.67 -11.35 -5.94
CA THR A 401 -18.24 -12.64 -5.40
C THR A 401 -17.93 -12.60 -3.89
N ALA A 402 -18.62 -11.71 -3.16
CA ALA A 402 -18.41 -11.45 -1.74
C ALA A 402 -19.31 -12.34 -0.87
N TYR A 403 -19.11 -13.65 -0.94
CA TYR A 403 -20.00 -14.66 -0.34
C TYR A 403 -20.21 -14.50 1.16
N GLU A 404 -19.18 -14.12 1.92
CA GLU A 404 -19.30 -13.92 3.37
C GLU A 404 -20.19 -12.71 3.72
N LEU A 405 -20.08 -11.65 2.96
CA LEU A 405 -20.99 -10.51 3.10
C LEU A 405 -22.41 -10.90 2.68
N ALA A 406 -22.57 -11.70 1.62
CA ALA A 406 -23.87 -12.25 1.22
C ALA A 406 -24.53 -13.03 2.36
N VAL A 407 -23.78 -13.89 3.08
CA VAL A 407 -24.29 -14.63 4.24
C VAL A 407 -24.81 -13.68 5.33
N ARG A 408 -24.12 -12.60 5.62
CA ARG A 408 -24.56 -11.57 6.59
C ARG A 408 -25.87 -10.91 6.12
N VAL A 409 -25.93 -10.54 4.85
CA VAL A 409 -27.13 -9.91 4.24
C VAL A 409 -28.32 -10.85 4.32
N TRP A 410 -28.16 -12.14 3.95
CA TRP A 410 -29.23 -13.11 4.00
C TRP A 410 -29.70 -13.41 5.42
N LYS A 411 -28.79 -13.57 6.38
CA LYS A 411 -29.15 -13.70 7.80
C LYS A 411 -30.01 -12.53 8.29
N ARG A 412 -29.66 -11.30 7.85
CA ARG A 412 -30.43 -10.12 8.25
C ARG A 412 -31.85 -10.09 7.61
N ILE A 413 -31.96 -10.51 6.34
CA ILE A 413 -33.27 -10.66 5.68
C ILE A 413 -34.13 -11.61 6.47
N ASP A 414 -33.61 -12.77 6.89
CA ASP A 414 -34.36 -13.78 7.63
C ASP A 414 -34.79 -13.26 9.01
N THR A 415 -33.91 -12.53 9.73
CA THR A 415 -34.29 -11.92 11.02
C THR A 415 -35.39 -10.87 10.89
N LEU A 416 -35.51 -10.15 9.78
CA LEU A 416 -36.52 -9.14 9.54
C LEU A 416 -37.87 -9.76 9.02
N ARG A 417 -37.91 -11.05 8.73
CA ARG A 417 -39.14 -11.79 8.35
C ARG A 417 -39.82 -12.42 9.54
N SER A 418 -39.07 -12.67 10.60
CA SER A 418 -39.56 -13.20 11.88
C SER A 418 -40.10 -12.10 12.78
#